data_6fbef4547f6881088423b77d251a322d
#
_entry.id   6fbef4547f6881088423b77d251a322d
#
_cell.length_a   1.000
_cell.length_b   1.000
_cell.length_c   1.000
_cell.angle_alpha   90.00
_cell.angle_beta   90.00
_cell.angle_gamma   90.00
#
_symmetry.space_group_name_H-M   'P 1'
#
loop_
_entity.id
_entity.type
_entity.pdbx_description
1 polymer ?
#
loop_
_entity_poly.entity_id
_entity_poly.type
_entity_poly.pdbx_seq_one_letter_code
_entity_poly.pdbx_strand_id
1 'polypeptide(L)'
;MPVNAFDLSGRVALVTGGGSGIGFAIARGLADAGARVAINGRNHAKLDAAIATLAEDGINARAYAFDVSDEAAVATGITALERDLGPVDILVNNAAVNQRQLLEQFSLADWRALQMTNVDGAFLTIRAVLPAMKTRRRGKIVNICSLASDIGRPSIAAYATSKGALKMLTRSLAVEVAAHNVQVNGIAPGFFKTEMNAPLVANAEFSAWVARRTPAGRWAEPTEVAGAAIFLASPSADYVTGHILYVDGGFSAAY
;
A
#
# COMPACT_ATOMS: atom_id res chain seq x y z
N MET A 1 -6.40 5.08 -31.64
CA MET A 1 -7.14 4.10 -30.81
C MET A 1 -7.55 4.83 -29.54
N PRO A 2 -8.73 4.60 -28.97
CA PRO A 2 -9.05 5.19 -27.68
C PRO A 2 -8.01 4.67 -26.67
N VAL A 3 -7.30 5.58 -26.03
CA VAL A 3 -6.36 5.24 -24.95
C VAL A 3 -7.20 4.67 -23.82
N ASN A 4 -6.92 3.43 -23.42
CA ASN A 4 -7.53 2.88 -22.22
C ASN A 4 -7.07 3.74 -21.03
N ALA A 5 -7.98 4.48 -20.43
CA ALA A 5 -7.70 5.44 -19.37
C ALA A 5 -7.05 4.82 -18.12
N PHE A 6 -7.09 3.49 -18.00
CA PHE A 6 -6.50 2.70 -16.92
C PHE A 6 -5.29 1.87 -17.36
N ASP A 7 -4.79 2.08 -18.60
CA ASP A 7 -3.63 1.36 -19.11
C ASP A 7 -2.34 1.81 -18.39
N LEU A 8 -1.61 0.83 -17.87
CA LEU A 8 -0.31 1.01 -17.20
C LEU A 8 0.86 0.44 -18.00
N SER A 9 0.65 0.12 -19.28
CA SER A 9 1.68 -0.42 -20.17
C SER A 9 2.92 0.46 -20.20
N GLY A 10 4.09 -0.16 -20.06
CA GLY A 10 5.37 0.54 -20.03
C GLY A 10 5.71 1.21 -18.69
N ARG A 11 4.86 1.12 -17.66
CA ARG A 11 5.12 1.63 -16.31
C ARG A 11 5.80 0.56 -15.45
N VAL A 12 6.70 1.00 -14.58
CA VAL A 12 7.32 0.18 -13.54
C VAL A 12 6.63 0.47 -12.22
N ALA A 13 6.07 -0.55 -11.59
CA ALA A 13 5.40 -0.45 -10.29
C ALA A 13 6.17 -1.22 -9.22
N LEU A 14 6.48 -0.56 -8.10
CA LEU A 14 6.98 -1.18 -6.88
C LEU A 14 5.86 -1.24 -5.83
N VAL A 15 5.58 -2.44 -5.32
CA VAL A 15 4.63 -2.66 -4.22
C VAL A 15 5.37 -3.20 -3.00
N THR A 16 5.49 -2.39 -1.94
CA THR A 16 6.10 -2.86 -0.68
C THR A 16 5.11 -3.74 0.09
N GLY A 17 5.63 -4.80 0.76
CA GLY A 17 4.76 -5.80 1.38
C GLY A 17 3.91 -6.55 0.36
N GLY A 18 4.39 -6.72 -0.88
CA GLY A 18 3.65 -7.32 -2.01
C GLY A 18 3.55 -8.84 -1.98
N GLY A 19 4.13 -9.52 -0.98
CA GLY A 19 4.15 -10.99 -0.90
C GLY A 19 2.86 -11.63 -0.37
N SER A 20 1.87 -10.87 0.09
CA SER A 20 0.59 -11.40 0.59
C SER A 20 -0.50 -10.33 0.68
N GLY A 21 -1.75 -10.76 0.90
CA GLY A 21 -2.89 -9.91 1.25
C GLY A 21 -3.15 -8.77 0.26
N ILE A 22 -3.37 -7.57 0.80
CA ILE A 22 -3.67 -6.36 0.01
C ILE A 22 -2.54 -6.02 -0.96
N GLY A 23 -1.28 -6.11 -0.51
CA GLY A 23 -0.12 -5.80 -1.36
C GLY A 23 -0.02 -6.73 -2.57
N PHE A 24 -0.25 -8.03 -2.36
CA PHE A 24 -0.25 -9.02 -3.44
C PHE A 24 -1.40 -8.76 -4.44
N ALA A 25 -2.61 -8.50 -3.93
CA ALA A 25 -3.77 -8.21 -4.78
C ALA A 25 -3.57 -6.93 -5.61
N ILE A 26 -2.96 -5.89 -5.03
CA ILE A 26 -2.60 -4.67 -5.76
C ILE A 26 -1.53 -4.98 -6.81
N ALA A 27 -0.48 -5.72 -6.47
CA ALA A 27 0.59 -6.09 -7.39
C ALA A 27 0.04 -6.82 -8.62
N ARG A 28 -0.84 -7.81 -8.40
CA ARG A 28 -1.55 -8.53 -9.46
C ARG A 28 -2.37 -7.59 -10.32
N GLY A 29 -3.23 -6.76 -9.72
CA GLY A 29 -4.09 -5.83 -10.47
C GLY A 29 -3.30 -4.81 -11.30
N LEU A 30 -2.17 -4.29 -10.79
CA LEU A 30 -1.32 -3.39 -11.56
C LEU A 30 -0.66 -4.12 -12.75
N ALA A 31 -0.29 -5.40 -12.59
CA ALA A 31 0.23 -6.22 -13.68
C ALA A 31 -0.84 -6.51 -14.73
N ASP A 32 -2.06 -6.87 -14.33
CA ASP A 32 -3.21 -7.08 -15.21
C ASP A 32 -3.55 -5.81 -16.01
N ALA A 33 -3.28 -4.63 -15.45
CA ALA A 33 -3.41 -3.35 -16.14
C ALA A 33 -2.19 -2.99 -17.02
N GLY A 34 -1.19 -3.86 -17.15
CA GLY A 34 -0.05 -3.75 -18.06
C GLY A 34 1.26 -3.23 -17.43
N ALA A 35 1.31 -2.99 -16.12
CA ALA A 35 2.54 -2.56 -15.47
C ALA A 35 3.56 -3.70 -15.34
N ARG A 36 4.86 -3.37 -15.42
CA ARG A 36 5.94 -4.25 -14.97
C ARG A 36 6.04 -4.15 -13.47
N VAL A 37 5.77 -5.24 -12.76
CA VAL A 37 5.61 -5.23 -11.31
C VAL A 37 6.83 -5.79 -10.60
N ALA A 38 7.29 -5.04 -9.60
CA ALA A 38 8.22 -5.46 -8.57
C ALA A 38 7.46 -5.56 -7.24
N ILE A 39 7.62 -6.69 -6.54
CA ILE A 39 7.14 -6.85 -5.16
C ILE A 39 8.32 -6.83 -4.19
N ASN A 40 8.11 -6.16 -3.05
CA ASN A 40 9.08 -6.15 -1.96
C ASN A 40 8.52 -6.82 -0.71
N GLY A 41 9.40 -7.36 0.09
CA GLY A 41 9.15 -7.90 1.42
C GLY A 41 10.45 -8.35 2.07
N ARG A 42 10.40 -8.77 3.34
CA ARG A 42 11.59 -9.26 4.07
C ARG A 42 11.78 -10.77 3.97
N ASN A 43 10.69 -11.50 3.76
CA ASN A 43 10.69 -12.95 3.77
C ASN A 43 10.81 -13.49 2.33
N HIS A 44 11.97 -14.07 2.01
CA HIS A 44 12.27 -14.62 0.69
C HIS A 44 11.25 -15.70 0.29
N ALA A 45 10.95 -16.66 1.17
CA ALA A 45 10.02 -17.76 0.85
C ALA A 45 8.61 -17.25 0.51
N LYS A 46 8.11 -16.19 1.21
CA LYS A 46 6.82 -15.57 0.87
C LYS A 46 6.88 -14.83 -0.46
N LEU A 47 8.00 -14.19 -0.77
CA LEU A 47 8.18 -13.52 -2.06
C LEU A 47 8.25 -14.54 -3.20
N ASP A 48 9.00 -15.63 -3.03
CA ASP A 48 9.13 -16.70 -4.03
C ASP A 48 7.78 -17.36 -4.32
N ALA A 49 7.00 -17.66 -3.26
CA ALA A 49 5.65 -18.19 -3.41
C ALA A 49 4.71 -17.20 -4.14
N ALA A 50 4.79 -15.91 -3.84
CA ALA A 50 4.02 -14.88 -4.52
C ALA A 50 4.40 -14.77 -6.00
N ILE A 51 5.68 -14.80 -6.33
CA ILE A 51 6.16 -14.81 -7.72
C ILE A 51 5.68 -16.05 -8.47
N ALA A 52 5.75 -17.23 -7.85
CA ALA A 52 5.25 -18.47 -8.46
C ALA A 52 3.75 -18.36 -8.78
N THR A 53 2.95 -17.87 -7.83
CA THR A 53 1.50 -17.67 -8.04
C THR A 53 1.22 -16.67 -9.16
N LEU A 54 1.96 -15.54 -9.22
CA LEU A 54 1.81 -14.57 -10.31
C LEU A 54 2.20 -15.18 -11.68
N ALA A 55 3.23 -16.02 -11.72
CA ALA A 55 3.68 -16.70 -12.93
C ALA A 55 2.64 -17.71 -13.46
N GLU A 56 1.90 -18.41 -12.57
CA GLU A 56 0.78 -19.28 -12.95
C GLU A 56 -0.33 -18.51 -13.68
N ASP A 57 -0.52 -17.23 -13.34
CA ASP A 57 -1.46 -16.32 -14.02
C ASP A 57 -0.83 -15.63 -15.27
N GLY A 58 0.38 -16.02 -15.68
CA GLY A 58 1.09 -15.41 -16.82
C GLY A 58 1.73 -14.06 -16.53
N ILE A 59 1.80 -13.63 -15.27
CA ILE A 59 2.35 -12.35 -14.86
C ILE A 59 3.85 -12.49 -14.56
N ASN A 60 4.68 -11.76 -15.31
CA ASN A 60 6.13 -11.72 -15.09
C ASN A 60 6.50 -10.60 -14.09
N ALA A 61 6.35 -10.89 -12.79
CA ALA A 61 6.76 -10.01 -11.71
C ALA A 61 8.17 -10.37 -11.19
N ARG A 62 8.83 -9.41 -10.52
CA ARG A 62 10.12 -9.64 -9.84
C ARG A 62 10.04 -9.33 -8.35
N ALA A 63 10.80 -10.10 -7.56
CA ALA A 63 10.91 -9.91 -6.12
C ALA A 63 12.21 -9.20 -5.74
N TYR A 64 12.12 -8.25 -4.80
CA TYR A 64 13.26 -7.56 -4.22
C TYR A 64 13.15 -7.61 -2.70
N ALA A 65 14.01 -8.43 -2.08
CA ALA A 65 13.99 -8.65 -0.64
C ALA A 65 14.82 -7.57 0.07
N PHE A 66 14.14 -6.69 0.80
CA PHE A 66 14.77 -5.73 1.72
C PHE A 66 13.77 -5.27 2.79
N ASP A 67 14.30 -4.85 3.94
CA ASP A 67 13.51 -4.22 4.99
C ASP A 67 13.28 -2.74 4.65
N VAL A 68 12.03 -2.31 4.58
CA VAL A 68 11.66 -0.92 4.29
C VAL A 68 12.10 0.05 5.39
N SER A 69 12.35 -0.45 6.60
CA SER A 69 12.82 0.35 7.74
C SER A 69 14.35 0.55 7.78
N ASP A 70 15.08 -0.12 6.89
CA ASP A 70 16.54 0.02 6.76
C ASP A 70 16.86 0.90 5.54
N GLU A 71 17.42 2.08 5.81
CA GLU A 71 17.75 3.09 4.79
C GLU A 71 18.72 2.57 3.72
N ALA A 72 19.77 1.86 4.13
CA ALA A 72 20.77 1.32 3.21
C ALA A 72 20.20 0.18 2.34
N ALA A 73 19.38 -0.68 2.96
CA ALA A 73 18.70 -1.75 2.26
C ALA A 73 17.67 -1.22 1.24
N VAL A 74 16.91 -0.18 1.58
CA VAL A 74 16.00 0.51 0.66
C VAL A 74 16.76 1.10 -0.53
N ALA A 75 17.84 1.84 -0.28
CA ALA A 75 18.63 2.47 -1.35
C ALA A 75 19.21 1.41 -2.31
N THR A 76 19.78 0.34 -1.76
CA THR A 76 20.35 -0.77 -2.54
C THR A 76 19.28 -1.51 -3.33
N GLY A 77 18.15 -1.82 -2.68
CA GLY A 77 17.05 -2.56 -3.29
C GLY A 77 16.39 -1.80 -4.43
N ILE A 78 16.13 -0.50 -4.26
CA ILE A 78 15.55 0.35 -5.31
C ILE A 78 16.54 0.54 -6.47
N THR A 79 17.83 0.74 -6.19
CA THR A 79 18.86 0.82 -7.24
C THR A 79 18.92 -0.47 -8.08
N ALA A 80 18.87 -1.64 -7.45
CA ALA A 80 18.84 -2.91 -8.15
C ALA A 80 17.58 -3.06 -9.01
N LEU A 81 16.41 -2.68 -8.46
CA LEU A 81 15.14 -2.69 -9.17
C LEU A 81 15.18 -1.79 -10.40
N GLU A 82 15.64 -0.55 -10.25
CA GLU A 82 15.68 0.42 -11.35
C GLU A 82 16.69 0.02 -12.45
N ARG A 83 17.80 -0.61 -12.09
CA ARG A 83 18.73 -1.22 -13.06
C ARG A 83 18.05 -2.31 -13.89
N ASP A 84 17.24 -3.16 -13.25
CA ASP A 84 16.68 -4.38 -13.86
C ASP A 84 15.37 -4.10 -14.63
N LEU A 85 14.55 -3.15 -14.16
CA LEU A 85 13.22 -2.86 -14.69
C LEU A 85 13.09 -1.44 -15.26
N GLY A 86 14.04 -0.57 -14.98
CA GLY A 86 13.93 0.85 -15.26
C GLY A 86 13.31 1.63 -14.10
N PRO A 87 13.27 2.96 -14.22
CA PRO A 87 12.88 3.84 -13.13
C PRO A 87 11.45 3.61 -12.64
N VAL A 88 11.26 3.64 -11.33
CA VAL A 88 9.94 3.45 -10.69
C VAL A 88 8.98 4.57 -11.11
N ASP A 89 7.89 4.22 -11.79
CA ASP A 89 6.80 5.14 -12.16
C ASP A 89 5.68 5.14 -11.11
N ILE A 90 5.44 4.00 -10.47
CA ILE A 90 4.36 3.79 -9.50
C ILE A 90 4.96 3.18 -8.24
N LEU A 91 4.83 3.87 -7.11
CA LEU A 91 5.20 3.36 -5.79
C LEU A 91 3.94 3.12 -4.95
N VAL A 92 3.74 1.89 -4.50
CA VAL A 92 2.68 1.55 -3.54
C VAL A 92 3.32 1.20 -2.20
N ASN A 93 3.18 2.10 -1.23
CA ASN A 93 3.61 1.88 0.16
C ASN A 93 2.54 1.12 0.91
N ASN A 94 2.66 -0.22 0.90
CA ASN A 94 1.73 -1.12 1.58
C ASN A 94 2.36 -1.85 2.78
N ALA A 95 3.68 -2.01 2.83
CA ALA A 95 4.36 -2.68 3.94
C ALA A 95 3.95 -2.06 5.29
N ALA A 96 3.39 -2.86 6.17
CA ALA A 96 2.96 -2.43 7.49
C ALA A 96 2.88 -3.62 8.47
N VAL A 97 2.99 -3.30 9.75
CA VAL A 97 2.73 -4.21 10.86
C VAL A 97 1.65 -3.64 11.75
N ASN A 98 0.92 -4.52 12.43
CA ASN A 98 -0.07 -4.14 13.43
C ASN A 98 0.13 -5.01 14.68
N GLN A 99 0.34 -4.37 15.81
CA GLN A 99 0.37 -5.01 17.12
C GLN A 99 -0.80 -4.47 17.94
N ARG A 100 -1.63 -5.39 18.45
CA ARG A 100 -2.82 -5.03 19.22
C ARG A 100 -2.53 -5.15 20.70
N GLN A 101 -2.53 -4.01 21.37
CA GLN A 101 -2.23 -3.90 22.78
C GLN A 101 -2.78 -2.58 23.32
N LEU A 102 -3.19 -2.55 24.59
CA LEU A 102 -3.54 -1.30 25.26
C LEU A 102 -2.30 -0.40 25.34
N LEU A 103 -2.49 0.91 25.23
CA LEU A 103 -1.38 1.85 25.11
C LEU A 103 -0.42 1.81 26.30
N GLU A 104 -0.96 1.69 27.51
CA GLU A 104 -0.18 1.60 28.74
C GLU A 104 0.67 0.32 28.87
N GLN A 105 0.38 -0.68 28.05
CA GLN A 105 1.13 -1.93 27.99
C GLN A 105 2.18 -1.94 26.85
N PHE A 106 2.13 -0.95 25.98
CA PHE A 106 3.04 -0.86 24.83
C PHE A 106 4.45 -0.48 25.30
N SER A 107 5.45 -1.30 24.99
CA SER A 107 6.83 -0.88 25.24
C SER A 107 7.24 0.22 24.25
N LEU A 108 8.15 1.09 24.65
CA LEU A 108 8.70 2.11 23.75
C LEU A 108 9.42 1.47 22.54
N ALA A 109 10.02 0.29 22.75
CA ALA A 109 10.69 -0.46 21.67
C ALA A 109 9.68 -0.95 20.63
N ASP A 110 8.56 -1.56 21.05
CA ASP A 110 7.50 -2.02 20.14
C ASP A 110 6.84 -0.85 19.41
N TRP A 111 6.57 0.24 20.14
CA TRP A 111 6.08 1.48 19.53
C TRP A 111 6.99 1.95 18.41
N ARG A 112 8.30 2.07 18.68
CA ARG A 112 9.29 2.52 17.70
C ARG A 112 9.39 1.56 16.52
N ALA A 113 9.43 0.27 16.75
CA ALA A 113 9.49 -0.74 15.67
C ALA A 113 8.26 -0.65 14.73
N LEU A 114 7.07 -0.42 15.31
CA LEU A 114 5.85 -0.23 14.52
C LEU A 114 5.93 1.07 13.69
N GLN A 115 6.35 2.19 14.28
CA GLN A 115 6.48 3.46 13.56
C GLN A 115 7.55 3.36 12.46
N MET A 116 8.70 2.75 12.74
CA MET A 116 9.78 2.53 11.77
C MET A 116 9.29 1.78 10.53
N THR A 117 8.50 0.71 10.71
CA THR A 117 7.97 -0.02 9.56
C THR A 117 6.89 0.78 8.82
N ASN A 118 5.91 1.34 9.55
CA ASN A 118 4.69 1.89 8.96
C ASN A 118 4.85 3.33 8.44
N VAL A 119 5.75 4.11 9.04
CA VAL A 119 5.94 5.53 8.70
C VAL A 119 7.30 5.74 8.05
N ASP A 120 8.40 5.37 8.74
CA ASP A 120 9.74 5.61 8.22
C ASP A 120 9.98 4.78 6.95
N GLY A 121 9.46 3.56 6.87
CA GLY A 121 9.53 2.72 5.67
C GLY A 121 8.90 3.40 4.44
N ALA A 122 7.73 4.02 4.59
CA ALA A 122 7.11 4.76 3.51
C ALA A 122 7.92 6.03 3.16
N PHE A 123 8.43 6.74 4.16
CA PHE A 123 9.31 7.90 3.95
C PHE A 123 10.57 7.51 3.18
N LEU A 124 11.26 6.43 3.56
CA LEU A 124 12.51 5.99 2.95
C LEU A 124 12.32 5.58 1.48
N THR A 125 11.27 4.82 1.19
CA THR A 125 10.95 4.40 -0.18
C THR A 125 10.55 5.58 -1.05
N ILE A 126 9.73 6.51 -0.54
CA ILE A 126 9.38 7.76 -1.23
C ILE A 126 10.65 8.56 -1.53
N ARG A 127 11.48 8.80 -0.52
CA ARG A 127 12.71 9.57 -0.66
C ARG A 127 13.65 9.00 -1.73
N ALA A 128 13.71 7.69 -1.86
CA ALA A 128 14.57 7.03 -2.81
C ALA A 128 14.09 7.22 -4.27
N VAL A 129 12.78 7.18 -4.55
CA VAL A 129 12.25 7.27 -5.92
C VAL A 129 11.91 8.71 -6.35
N LEU A 130 11.63 9.59 -5.41
CA LEU A 130 11.08 10.92 -5.66
C LEU A 130 11.97 11.82 -6.54
N PRO A 131 13.32 11.89 -6.34
CA PRO A 131 14.18 12.73 -7.17
C PRO A 131 14.07 12.39 -8.66
N ALA A 132 14.06 11.11 -9.01
CA ALA A 132 13.91 10.64 -10.37
C ALA A 132 12.50 10.91 -10.92
N MET A 133 11.44 10.74 -10.12
CA MET A 133 10.07 11.11 -10.51
C MET A 133 9.94 12.61 -10.80
N LYS A 134 10.51 13.47 -9.96
CA LYS A 134 10.52 14.93 -10.15
C LYS A 134 11.25 15.33 -11.43
N THR A 135 12.43 14.77 -11.69
CA THR A 135 13.22 15.04 -12.90
C THR A 135 12.47 14.65 -14.18
N ARG A 136 11.83 13.48 -14.17
CA ARG A 136 11.03 13.00 -15.31
C ARG A 136 9.66 13.68 -15.43
N ARG A 137 9.26 14.45 -14.40
CA ARG A 137 7.92 15.06 -14.27
C ARG A 137 6.81 14.01 -14.43
N ARG A 138 7.00 12.85 -13.83
CA ARG A 138 6.10 11.70 -13.91
C ARG A 138 6.30 10.76 -12.71
N GLY A 139 5.22 10.54 -11.96
CA GLY A 139 5.23 9.60 -10.84
C GLY A 139 3.87 9.49 -10.16
N LYS A 140 3.56 8.30 -9.66
CA LYS A 140 2.36 8.01 -8.88
C LYS A 140 2.78 7.34 -7.57
N ILE A 141 2.41 7.94 -6.45
CA ILE A 141 2.68 7.40 -5.12
C ILE A 141 1.34 7.10 -4.47
N VAL A 142 1.13 5.84 -4.07
CA VAL A 142 -0.08 5.38 -3.40
C VAL A 142 0.28 4.83 -2.03
N ASN A 143 -0.15 5.48 -0.97
CA ASN A 143 0.09 5.05 0.39
C ASN A 143 -1.12 4.26 0.91
N ILE A 144 -0.91 3.04 1.42
CA ILE A 144 -2.00 2.25 2.02
C ILE A 144 -2.22 2.72 3.45
N CYS A 145 -3.17 3.63 3.58
CA CYS A 145 -3.70 4.14 4.83
C CYS A 145 -4.60 3.10 5.52
N SER A 146 -5.62 3.52 6.25
CA SER A 146 -6.59 2.66 6.93
C SER A 146 -7.81 3.47 7.34
N LEU A 147 -8.92 2.84 7.64
CA LEU A 147 -9.97 3.44 8.48
C LEU A 147 -9.39 4.01 9.77
N ALA A 148 -8.37 3.34 10.34
CA ALA A 148 -7.68 3.80 11.55
C ALA A 148 -6.91 5.11 11.38
N SER A 149 -6.81 5.65 10.17
CA SER A 149 -6.27 7.01 9.95
C SER A 149 -7.20 8.12 10.43
N ASP A 150 -8.49 7.81 10.65
CA ASP A 150 -9.52 8.78 11.01
C ASP A 150 -10.35 8.36 12.23
N ILE A 151 -10.55 7.07 12.43
CA ILE A 151 -11.38 6.54 13.51
C ILE A 151 -10.58 5.63 14.42
N GLY A 152 -10.71 5.86 15.73
CA GLY A 152 -10.05 5.06 16.75
C GLY A 152 -10.83 3.81 17.11
N ARG A 153 -10.10 2.84 17.65
CA ARG A 153 -10.65 1.65 18.28
C ARG A 153 -9.71 1.22 19.42
N PRO A 154 -10.21 0.59 20.49
CA PRO A 154 -9.35 0.06 21.54
C PRO A 154 -8.24 -0.86 20.99
N SER A 155 -7.10 -0.87 21.65
CA SER A 155 -5.92 -1.70 21.38
C SER A 155 -5.18 -1.49 20.04
N ILE A 156 -5.47 -0.42 19.30
CA ILE A 156 -4.76 -0.10 18.04
C ILE A 156 -4.16 1.32 18.03
N ALA A 157 -3.98 1.96 19.18
CA ALA A 157 -3.51 3.35 19.24
C ALA A 157 -2.19 3.56 18.48
N ALA A 158 -1.19 2.69 18.66
CA ALA A 158 0.09 2.79 17.96
C ALA A 158 -0.07 2.65 16.43
N TYR A 159 -0.90 1.71 15.98
CA TYR A 159 -1.21 1.52 14.57
C TYR A 159 -1.99 2.71 13.99
N ALA A 160 -3.02 3.17 14.68
CA ALA A 160 -3.83 4.33 14.26
C ALA A 160 -2.96 5.58 14.12
N THR A 161 -2.04 5.83 15.06
CA THR A 161 -1.07 6.92 14.98
C THR A 161 -0.23 6.80 13.71
N SER A 162 0.32 5.62 13.39
CA SER A 162 1.11 5.41 12.18
C SER A 162 0.31 5.66 10.90
N LYS A 163 -0.95 5.24 10.86
CA LYS A 163 -1.83 5.43 9.70
C LYS A 163 -2.33 6.87 9.57
N GLY A 164 -2.54 7.57 10.68
CA GLY A 164 -2.77 9.02 10.71
C GLY A 164 -1.57 9.81 10.19
N ALA A 165 -0.36 9.43 10.61
CA ALA A 165 0.88 10.03 10.10
C ALA A 165 1.02 9.82 8.58
N LEU A 166 0.78 8.60 8.09
CA LEU A 166 0.83 8.28 6.66
C LEU A 166 -0.20 9.05 5.83
N LYS A 167 -1.42 9.23 6.38
CA LYS A 167 -2.45 10.07 5.77
C LYS A 167 -1.97 11.52 5.63
N MET A 168 -1.34 12.09 6.68
CA MET A 168 -0.86 13.47 6.63
C MET A 168 0.38 13.63 5.75
N LEU A 169 1.28 12.64 5.74
CA LEU A 169 2.40 12.57 4.80
C LEU A 169 1.90 12.60 3.34
N THR A 170 0.85 11.82 3.03
CA THR A 170 0.21 11.80 1.70
C THR A 170 -0.23 13.20 1.28
N ARG A 171 -0.95 13.92 2.15
CA ARG A 171 -1.48 15.26 1.87
C ARG A 171 -0.38 16.31 1.71
N SER A 172 0.58 16.32 2.64
CA SER A 172 1.66 17.31 2.63
C SER A 172 2.57 17.13 1.42
N LEU A 173 2.97 15.88 1.15
CA LEU A 173 3.83 15.59 0.01
C LEU A 173 3.11 15.87 -1.34
N ALA A 174 1.81 15.61 -1.44
CA ALA A 174 1.03 15.91 -2.64
C ALA A 174 1.15 17.40 -3.03
N VAL A 175 1.05 18.30 -2.06
CA VAL A 175 1.19 19.76 -2.29
C VAL A 175 2.62 20.11 -2.70
N GLU A 176 3.62 19.50 -2.06
CA GLU A 176 5.05 19.77 -2.32
C GLU A 176 5.47 19.38 -3.75
N VAL A 177 4.90 18.29 -4.28
CA VAL A 177 5.38 17.71 -5.55
C VAL A 177 4.45 17.91 -6.74
N ALA A 178 3.28 18.48 -6.55
CA ALA A 178 2.27 18.68 -7.62
C ALA A 178 2.84 19.43 -8.82
N ALA A 179 3.64 20.48 -8.59
CA ALA A 179 4.30 21.25 -9.65
C ALA A 179 5.27 20.41 -10.51
N HIS A 180 5.69 19.24 -10.03
CA HIS A 180 6.54 18.30 -10.75
C HIS A 180 5.74 17.21 -11.49
N ASN A 181 4.42 17.32 -11.55
CA ASN A 181 3.53 16.31 -12.14
C ASN A 181 3.70 14.93 -11.49
N VAL A 182 3.86 14.91 -10.17
CA VAL A 182 3.85 13.70 -9.34
C VAL A 182 2.59 13.73 -8.48
N GLN A 183 1.75 12.70 -8.59
CA GLN A 183 0.54 12.57 -7.78
C GLN A 183 0.79 11.67 -6.59
N VAL A 184 0.34 12.10 -5.41
CA VAL A 184 0.47 11.35 -4.16
C VAL A 184 -0.92 11.20 -3.54
N ASN A 185 -1.39 9.96 -3.44
CA ASN A 185 -2.71 9.65 -2.91
C ASN A 185 -2.64 8.50 -1.90
N GLY A 186 -3.71 8.30 -1.17
CA GLY A 186 -3.87 7.20 -0.24
C GLY A 186 -5.06 6.31 -0.61
N ILE A 187 -4.97 5.04 -0.24
CA ILE A 187 -6.13 4.15 -0.15
C ILE A 187 -6.32 3.82 1.31
N ALA A 188 -7.54 3.93 1.81
CA ALA A 188 -7.92 3.55 3.17
C ALA A 188 -8.83 2.31 3.12
N PRO A 189 -8.26 1.10 3.24
CA PRO A 189 -9.05 -0.13 3.27
C PRO A 189 -9.87 -0.22 4.55
N GLY A 190 -11.07 -0.81 4.42
CA GLY A 190 -11.91 -1.25 5.52
C GLY A 190 -11.49 -2.62 6.05
N PHE A 191 -12.46 -3.48 6.28
CA PHE A 191 -12.25 -4.85 6.79
C PHE A 191 -12.08 -5.84 5.64
N PHE A 192 -10.82 -6.22 5.38
CA PHE A 192 -10.41 -7.17 4.34
C PHE A 192 -9.96 -8.49 4.95
N LYS A 193 -10.29 -9.62 4.31
CA LYS A 193 -9.81 -10.95 4.66
C LYS A 193 -8.35 -11.11 4.24
N THR A 194 -7.44 -10.79 5.15
CA THR A 194 -6.00 -10.91 4.94
C THR A 194 -5.39 -11.83 5.99
N GLU A 195 -4.16 -12.30 5.75
CA GLU A 195 -3.38 -13.05 6.75
C GLU A 195 -3.28 -12.28 8.08
N MET A 196 -3.05 -10.97 8.04
CA MET A 196 -3.00 -10.09 9.22
C MET A 196 -4.31 -10.09 10.02
N ASN A 197 -5.44 -10.26 9.36
CA ASN A 197 -6.77 -10.24 9.95
C ASN A 197 -7.33 -11.64 10.22
N ALA A 198 -6.63 -12.72 9.87
CA ALA A 198 -7.12 -14.09 10.01
C ALA A 198 -7.67 -14.41 11.42
N PRO A 199 -7.03 -14.01 12.53
CA PRO A 199 -7.58 -14.25 13.87
C PRO A 199 -8.90 -13.52 14.12
N LEU A 200 -9.12 -12.35 13.49
CA LEU A 200 -10.38 -11.60 13.62
C LEU A 200 -11.47 -12.17 12.73
N VAL A 201 -11.10 -12.62 11.53
CA VAL A 201 -12.04 -13.28 10.60
C VAL A 201 -12.56 -14.57 11.24
N ALA A 202 -11.71 -15.33 11.93
CA ALA A 202 -12.07 -16.55 12.65
C ALA A 202 -12.92 -16.29 13.91
N ASN A 203 -12.92 -15.07 14.44
CA ASN A 203 -13.78 -14.71 15.58
C ASN A 203 -15.19 -14.40 15.10
N ALA A 204 -16.14 -15.29 15.40
CA ALA A 204 -17.52 -15.18 14.92
C ALA A 204 -18.25 -13.92 15.41
N GLU A 205 -18.02 -13.50 16.66
CA GLU A 205 -18.63 -12.29 17.22
C GLU A 205 -18.11 -11.05 16.53
N PHE A 206 -16.78 -10.97 16.34
CA PHE A 206 -16.16 -9.86 15.64
C PHE A 206 -16.57 -9.80 14.17
N SER A 207 -16.64 -10.93 13.48
CA SER A 207 -17.10 -10.99 12.09
C SER A 207 -18.57 -10.59 11.95
N ALA A 208 -19.42 -10.99 12.89
CA ALA A 208 -20.81 -10.53 12.95
C ALA A 208 -20.91 -9.01 13.20
N TRP A 209 -20.04 -8.46 14.06
CA TRP A 209 -19.96 -7.01 14.27
C TRP A 209 -19.52 -6.28 13.01
N VAL A 210 -18.50 -6.77 12.29
CA VAL A 210 -18.06 -6.20 11.01
C VAL A 210 -19.22 -6.19 10.01
N ALA A 211 -19.94 -7.30 9.86
CA ALA A 211 -21.07 -7.40 8.95
C ALA A 211 -22.21 -6.43 9.30
N ARG A 212 -22.52 -6.25 10.59
CA ARG A 212 -23.55 -5.30 11.02
C ARG A 212 -23.15 -3.84 10.85
N ARG A 213 -21.85 -3.52 11.08
CA ARG A 213 -21.34 -2.14 11.07
C ARG A 213 -20.97 -1.65 9.67
N THR A 214 -20.68 -2.57 8.75
CA THR A 214 -20.36 -2.26 7.35
C THR A 214 -21.64 -2.29 6.54
N PRO A 215 -22.05 -1.20 5.86
CA PRO A 215 -23.26 -1.20 5.01
C PRO A 215 -23.28 -2.30 3.94
N ALA A 216 -22.12 -2.65 3.37
CA ALA A 216 -22.01 -3.78 2.44
C ALA A 216 -22.22 -5.16 3.10
N GLY A 217 -22.36 -5.26 4.42
CA GLY A 217 -22.75 -6.45 5.15
C GLY A 217 -21.71 -7.56 5.26
N ARG A 218 -20.44 -7.31 4.92
CA ARG A 218 -19.42 -8.35 4.83
C ARG A 218 -18.00 -7.83 4.97
N TRP A 219 -17.06 -8.76 5.16
CA TRP A 219 -15.66 -8.54 4.88
C TRP A 219 -15.44 -8.43 3.36
N ALA A 220 -14.47 -7.62 2.95
CA ALA A 220 -14.02 -7.56 1.56
C ALA A 220 -12.93 -8.60 1.28
N GLU A 221 -12.87 -9.06 0.04
CA GLU A 221 -11.74 -9.86 -0.46
C GLU A 221 -10.57 -8.94 -0.87
N PRO A 222 -9.30 -9.36 -0.70
CA PRO A 222 -8.14 -8.54 -1.05
C PRO A 222 -8.15 -8.02 -2.49
N THR A 223 -8.73 -8.76 -3.44
CA THR A 223 -8.84 -8.37 -4.85
C THR A 223 -9.71 -7.12 -5.07
N GLU A 224 -10.63 -6.81 -4.15
CA GLU A 224 -11.55 -5.67 -4.30
C GLU A 224 -10.87 -4.30 -4.11
N VAL A 225 -9.62 -4.27 -3.63
CA VAL A 225 -8.83 -3.03 -3.51
C VAL A 225 -8.07 -2.68 -4.80
N ALA A 226 -7.86 -3.67 -5.69
CA ALA A 226 -6.99 -3.51 -6.85
C ALA A 226 -7.46 -2.40 -7.81
N GLY A 227 -8.79 -2.31 -8.05
CA GLY A 227 -9.35 -1.27 -8.90
C GLY A 227 -9.05 0.16 -8.44
N ALA A 228 -9.07 0.39 -7.12
CA ALA A 228 -8.68 1.69 -6.55
C ALA A 228 -7.19 2.00 -6.79
N ALA A 229 -6.31 1.01 -6.66
CA ALA A 229 -4.89 1.17 -6.93
C ALA A 229 -4.61 1.44 -8.42
N ILE A 230 -5.28 0.71 -9.32
CA ILE A 230 -5.18 0.93 -10.77
C ILE A 230 -5.63 2.35 -11.12
N PHE A 231 -6.79 2.79 -10.62
CA PHE A 231 -7.28 4.15 -10.84
C PHE A 231 -6.24 5.19 -10.41
N LEU A 232 -5.76 5.14 -9.17
CA LEU A 232 -4.81 6.13 -8.64
C LEU A 232 -3.44 6.07 -9.32
N ALA A 233 -3.04 4.93 -9.88
CA ALA A 233 -1.81 4.75 -10.63
C ALA A 233 -1.92 5.18 -12.11
N SER A 234 -3.13 5.31 -12.63
CA SER A 234 -3.40 5.54 -14.05
C SER A 234 -3.44 7.02 -14.45
N PRO A 235 -3.44 7.33 -15.76
CA PRO A 235 -3.70 8.69 -16.28
C PRO A 235 -5.06 9.25 -15.85
N SER A 236 -6.07 8.42 -15.58
CA SER A 236 -7.39 8.87 -15.09
C SER A 236 -7.31 9.63 -13.77
N ALA A 237 -6.22 9.49 -13.01
CA ALA A 237 -5.99 10.18 -11.74
C ALA A 237 -4.92 11.30 -11.84
N ASP A 238 -4.62 11.83 -13.03
CA ASP A 238 -3.58 12.88 -13.19
C ASP A 238 -3.95 14.19 -12.48
N TYR A 239 -5.24 14.45 -12.25
CA TYR A 239 -5.70 15.62 -11.51
C TYR A 239 -6.15 15.28 -10.07
N VAL A 240 -5.94 14.04 -9.63
CA VAL A 240 -6.23 13.57 -8.27
C VAL A 240 -4.92 13.51 -7.49
N THR A 241 -4.75 14.39 -6.50
CA THR A 241 -3.56 14.39 -5.61
C THR A 241 -3.94 14.84 -4.21
N GLY A 242 -3.34 14.27 -3.18
CA GLY A 242 -3.64 14.51 -1.77
C GLY A 242 -4.92 13.85 -1.28
N HIS A 243 -5.58 13.04 -2.11
CA HIS A 243 -6.83 12.38 -1.75
C HIS A 243 -6.59 11.05 -1.01
N ILE A 244 -7.51 10.71 -0.11
CA ILE A 244 -7.58 9.40 0.54
C ILE A 244 -8.86 8.72 0.09
N LEU A 245 -8.72 7.70 -0.74
CA LEU A 245 -9.84 6.93 -1.27
C LEU A 245 -10.19 5.79 -0.30
N TYR A 246 -11.38 5.85 0.29
CA TYR A 246 -11.88 4.79 1.16
C TYR A 246 -12.45 3.63 0.33
N VAL A 247 -11.96 2.42 0.62
CA VAL A 247 -12.45 1.17 0.05
C VAL A 247 -12.91 0.32 1.23
N ASP A 248 -14.10 0.57 1.75
CA ASP A 248 -14.50 0.10 3.07
C ASP A 248 -15.96 -0.40 3.16
N GLY A 249 -16.63 -0.58 2.03
CA GLY A 249 -18.01 -1.03 1.98
C GLY A 249 -19.02 -0.07 2.62
N GLY A 250 -18.67 1.22 2.72
CA GLY A 250 -19.49 2.26 3.33
C GLY A 250 -19.29 2.41 4.84
N PHE A 251 -18.31 1.72 5.43
CA PHE A 251 -18.09 1.76 6.88
C PHE A 251 -17.88 3.18 7.42
N SER A 252 -17.06 3.99 6.75
CA SER A 252 -16.77 5.37 7.16
C SER A 252 -17.90 6.37 6.84
N ALA A 253 -18.80 6.02 5.92
CA ALA A 253 -19.94 6.85 5.53
C ALA A 253 -21.18 6.63 6.42
N ALA A 254 -21.22 5.49 7.13
CA ALA A 254 -22.38 5.15 7.97
C ALA A 254 -22.26 5.78 9.36
N TYR A 255 -23.38 6.28 9.86
CA TYR A 255 -23.57 6.81 11.21
C TYR A 255 -23.98 5.71 12.20
#